data_cf93d560ecd57115b07d5cd8af80015c
#
_entry.id   cf93d560ecd57115b07d5cd8af80015c
#
_cell.length_a   1.000
_cell.length_b   1.000
_cell.length_c   1.000
_cell.angle_alpha   90.00
_cell.angle_beta   90.00
_cell.angle_gamma   90.00
#
_symmetry.space_group_name_H-M   'P 1'
#
loop_
_entity.id
_entity.type
_entity.pdbx_description
1 polymer ?
#
loop_
_entity_poly.entity_id
_entity_poly.type
_entity_poly.pdbx_seq_one_letter_code
_entity_poly.pdbx_strand_id
1 'polypeptide(L)'
;PVIKFDSLIIKSEESFDYNTIKKIFSFEKNKLYSENYAKGLSKRANDNAFFGFNKPPKISFRNNKASITLFLKKKKTSRFDGIIGLQPSTDGSTSVTGLLSLDLTNILNRAESLSLNWERLRPENQRLAVNIKTPYLFNTFLSIELNTAFIRQDSTINRISLDYGA
;
A
#
# COMPACT_ATOMS: atom_id res chain seq x y z
N PRO A 1 -16.11 35.54 -12.67
CA PRO A 1 -16.68 34.20 -12.93
C PRO A 1 -16.10 33.20 -11.92
N VAL A 2 -16.99 32.42 -11.31
CA VAL A 2 -16.61 31.39 -10.33
C VAL A 2 -16.21 30.13 -11.09
N ILE A 3 -14.97 29.70 -10.91
CA ILE A 3 -14.46 28.46 -11.54
C ILE A 3 -14.66 27.30 -10.57
N LYS A 4 -15.16 26.16 -11.07
CA LYS A 4 -15.38 24.94 -10.30
C LYS A 4 -14.64 23.76 -10.93
N PHE A 5 -14.23 22.79 -10.10
CA PHE A 5 -13.70 21.54 -10.60
C PHE A 5 -14.79 20.73 -11.31
N ASP A 6 -14.50 20.22 -12.50
CA ASP A 6 -15.43 19.44 -13.32
C ASP A 6 -15.02 17.97 -13.42
N SER A 7 -13.78 17.70 -13.76
CA SER A 7 -13.32 16.34 -14.03
C SER A 7 -11.90 16.08 -13.57
N LEU A 8 -11.67 14.84 -13.15
CA LEU A 8 -10.36 14.27 -12.89
C LEU A 8 -10.08 13.22 -13.97
N ILE A 9 -9.05 13.41 -14.75
CA ILE A 9 -8.65 12.54 -15.86
C ILE A 9 -7.35 11.86 -15.47
N ILE A 10 -7.30 10.55 -15.54
CA ILE A 10 -6.08 9.76 -15.28
C ILE A 10 -5.53 9.31 -16.63
N LYS A 11 -4.27 9.64 -16.89
CA LYS A 11 -3.50 9.14 -18.03
C LYS A 11 -2.35 8.30 -17.53
N SER A 12 -2.32 7.04 -17.91
CA SER A 12 -1.32 6.06 -17.51
C SER A 12 -1.28 4.91 -18.52
N GLU A 13 -0.15 4.25 -18.64
CA GLU A 13 0.00 2.96 -19.32
C GLU A 13 -0.48 1.79 -18.44
N GLU A 14 -0.64 2.02 -17.14
CA GLU A 14 -1.03 1.04 -16.15
C GLU A 14 -2.46 1.30 -15.67
N SER A 15 -3.15 0.26 -15.23
CA SER A 15 -4.49 0.40 -14.67
C SER A 15 -4.46 0.95 -13.24
N PHE A 16 -5.35 1.91 -12.96
CA PHE A 16 -5.59 2.46 -11.62
C PHE A 16 -7.09 2.42 -11.31
N ASP A 17 -7.42 2.12 -10.06
CA ASP A 17 -8.80 2.30 -9.60
C ASP A 17 -9.10 3.80 -9.46
N TYR A 18 -10.06 4.28 -10.27
CA TYR A 18 -10.44 5.69 -10.31
C TYR A 18 -10.90 6.22 -8.96
N ASN A 19 -11.67 5.42 -8.22
CA ASN A 19 -12.21 5.83 -6.94
C ASN A 19 -11.12 5.98 -5.87
N THR A 20 -10.16 5.07 -5.87
CA THR A 20 -8.99 5.16 -5.01
C THR A 20 -8.17 6.41 -5.31
N ILE A 21 -7.87 6.69 -6.58
CA ILE A 21 -7.14 7.90 -6.98
C ILE A 21 -7.91 9.17 -6.60
N LYS A 22 -9.22 9.20 -6.87
CA LYS A 22 -10.07 10.33 -6.50
C LYS A 22 -10.01 10.65 -5.00
N LYS A 23 -9.95 9.61 -4.13
CA LYS A 23 -9.85 9.79 -2.67
C LYS A 23 -8.47 10.25 -2.25
N ILE A 24 -7.41 9.62 -2.74
CA ILE A 24 -6.03 10.00 -2.42
C ILE A 24 -5.78 11.48 -2.76
N PHE A 25 -6.30 11.94 -3.89
CA PHE A 25 -6.20 13.35 -4.27
C PHE A 25 -7.28 14.24 -3.64
N SER A 26 -8.23 13.68 -2.88
CA SER A 26 -9.36 14.42 -2.30
C SER A 26 -10.11 15.25 -3.34
N PHE A 27 -10.33 14.66 -4.53
CA PHE A 27 -11.01 15.35 -5.62
C PHE A 27 -12.52 15.35 -5.43
N GLU A 28 -13.11 16.54 -5.42
CA GLU A 28 -14.55 16.73 -5.34
C GLU A 28 -15.04 17.52 -6.57
N LYS A 29 -15.95 16.90 -7.33
CA LYS A 29 -16.60 17.58 -8.46
C LYS A 29 -17.47 18.73 -7.93
N ASN A 30 -17.53 19.81 -8.70
CA ASN A 30 -18.27 21.05 -8.39
C ASN A 30 -17.74 21.88 -7.19
N LYS A 31 -16.67 21.46 -6.53
CA LYS A 31 -15.96 22.28 -5.54
C LYS A 31 -15.32 23.48 -6.22
N LEU A 32 -15.22 24.59 -5.52
CA LEU A 32 -14.54 25.78 -6.00
C LEU A 32 -13.09 25.49 -6.33
N TYR A 33 -12.61 26.01 -7.47
CA TYR A 33 -11.21 25.91 -7.82
C TYR A 33 -10.34 26.59 -6.77
N SER A 34 -9.30 25.92 -6.36
CA SER A 34 -8.29 26.41 -5.42
C SER A 34 -6.91 26.20 -5.99
N GLU A 35 -6.14 27.26 -6.11
CA GLU A 35 -4.75 27.19 -6.56
C GLU A 35 -3.89 26.42 -5.57
N ASN A 36 -4.14 26.56 -4.25
CA ASN A 36 -3.44 25.82 -3.23
C ASN A 36 -3.68 24.30 -3.33
N TYR A 37 -4.91 23.90 -3.66
CA TYR A 37 -5.21 22.50 -3.94
C TYR A 37 -4.41 22.02 -5.17
N ALA A 38 -4.38 22.80 -6.22
CA ALA A 38 -3.68 22.49 -7.46
C ALA A 38 -2.15 22.33 -7.24
N LYS A 39 -1.54 23.27 -6.52
CA LYS A 39 -0.11 23.21 -6.13
C LYS A 39 0.19 22.00 -5.23
N GLY A 40 -0.74 21.60 -4.38
CA GLY A 40 -0.61 20.44 -3.50
C GLY A 40 -0.67 19.07 -4.19
N LEU A 41 -1.09 18.98 -5.46
CA LEU A 41 -1.21 17.71 -6.18
C LEU A 41 0.13 16.96 -6.27
N SER A 42 1.19 17.67 -6.60
CA SER A 42 2.54 17.08 -6.72
C SER A 42 3.05 16.53 -5.39
N LYS A 43 2.81 17.25 -4.30
CA LYS A 43 3.18 16.77 -2.97
C LYS A 43 2.42 15.49 -2.63
N ARG A 44 1.09 15.44 -2.82
CA ARG A 44 0.28 14.25 -2.55
C ARG A 44 0.74 13.02 -3.33
N ALA A 45 1.17 13.20 -4.58
CA ALA A 45 1.72 12.09 -5.38
C ALA A 45 3.09 11.65 -4.88
N ASN A 46 3.96 12.59 -4.45
CA ASN A 46 5.28 12.24 -3.94
C ASN A 46 5.20 11.53 -2.58
N ASP A 47 4.30 11.97 -1.71
CA ASP A 47 4.06 11.39 -0.39
C ASP A 47 3.36 10.02 -0.48
N ASN A 48 2.83 9.66 -1.65
CA ASN A 48 2.16 8.38 -1.85
C ASN A 48 3.17 7.25 -2.15
N ALA A 49 3.00 6.10 -1.48
CA ALA A 49 3.90 4.95 -1.63
C ALA A 49 3.65 4.15 -2.93
N PHE A 50 2.45 4.24 -3.53
CA PHE A 50 1.99 3.31 -4.57
C PHE A 50 2.17 3.84 -5.98
N PHE A 51 2.18 5.16 -6.16
CA PHE A 51 2.34 5.80 -7.46
C PHE A 51 3.07 7.14 -7.36
N GLY A 52 3.53 7.61 -8.50
CA GLY A 52 4.10 8.94 -8.70
C GLY A 52 3.61 9.54 -10.00
N PHE A 53 4.06 10.74 -10.31
CA PHE A 53 3.82 11.36 -11.59
C PHE A 53 4.90 10.98 -12.62
N ASN A 54 4.46 10.63 -13.82
CA ASN A 54 5.33 10.53 -14.99
C ASN A 54 5.62 11.92 -15.59
N LYS A 55 4.61 12.80 -15.52
CA LYS A 55 4.69 14.21 -15.92
C LYS A 55 3.91 15.05 -14.91
N PRO A 56 4.23 16.35 -14.75
CA PRO A 56 3.46 17.23 -13.89
C PRO A 56 1.95 17.21 -14.22
N PRO A 57 1.07 17.33 -13.21
CA PRO A 57 -0.36 17.41 -13.44
C PRO A 57 -0.70 18.64 -14.29
N LYS A 58 -1.65 18.48 -15.21
CA LYS A 58 -2.12 19.55 -16.08
C LYS A 58 -3.52 20.00 -15.65
N ILE A 59 -3.72 21.30 -15.51
CA ILE A 59 -5.02 21.89 -15.26
C ILE A 59 -5.45 22.63 -16.51
N SER A 60 -6.65 22.37 -16.97
CA SER A 60 -7.26 22.98 -18.15
C SER A 60 -8.54 23.70 -17.76
N PHE A 61 -8.70 24.91 -18.21
CA PHE A 61 -9.88 25.73 -17.95
C PHE A 61 -10.71 25.86 -19.21
N ARG A 62 -12.01 25.60 -19.12
CA ARG A 62 -12.98 25.77 -20.19
C ARG A 62 -14.36 26.09 -19.62
N ASN A 63 -15.01 27.14 -20.10
CA ASN A 63 -16.38 27.53 -19.71
C ASN A 63 -16.58 27.56 -18.18
N ASN A 64 -15.69 28.25 -17.44
CA ASN A 64 -15.69 28.35 -15.97
C ASN A 64 -15.54 27.00 -15.24
N LYS A 65 -15.03 25.98 -15.89
CA LYS A 65 -14.74 24.65 -15.36
C LYS A 65 -13.25 24.37 -15.40
N ALA A 66 -12.73 23.77 -14.35
CA ALA A 66 -11.35 23.30 -14.24
C ALA A 66 -11.30 21.77 -14.31
N SER A 67 -10.56 21.22 -15.27
CA SER A 67 -10.31 19.80 -15.40
C SER A 67 -8.87 19.50 -15.04
N ILE A 68 -8.64 18.48 -14.22
CA ILE A 68 -7.30 18.04 -13.80
C ILE A 68 -6.95 16.79 -14.58
N THR A 69 -5.79 16.78 -15.23
CA THR A 69 -5.20 15.59 -15.85
C THR A 69 -3.99 15.17 -15.03
N LEU A 70 -4.02 13.96 -14.49
CA LEU A 70 -2.93 13.32 -13.77
C LEU A 70 -2.21 12.33 -14.68
N PHE A 71 -0.90 12.41 -14.75
CA PHE A 71 -0.05 11.48 -15.50
C PHE A 71 0.63 10.55 -14.51
N LEU A 72 -0.03 9.44 -14.19
CA LEU A 72 0.38 8.52 -13.14
C LEU A 72 1.24 7.37 -13.67
N LYS A 73 2.17 6.92 -12.84
CA LYS A 73 2.87 5.64 -12.97
C LYS A 73 2.92 4.93 -11.62
N LYS A 74 2.86 3.60 -11.62
CA LYS A 74 3.03 2.80 -10.40
C LYS A 74 4.47 2.88 -9.91
N LYS A 75 4.64 2.96 -8.61
CA LYS A 75 5.93 2.72 -7.96
C LYS A 75 6.07 1.21 -7.72
N LYS A 76 7.21 0.65 -8.09
CA LYS A 76 7.54 -0.76 -7.79
C LYS A 76 8.09 -0.82 -6.36
N THR A 77 7.19 -0.97 -5.40
CA THR A 77 7.50 -0.97 -3.97
C THR A 77 7.36 -2.35 -3.33
N SER A 78 6.90 -3.34 -4.09
CA SER A 78 6.90 -4.74 -3.63
C SER A 78 8.32 -5.27 -3.57
N ARG A 79 8.65 -5.97 -2.49
CA ARG A 79 9.99 -6.44 -2.19
C ARG A 79 9.92 -7.86 -1.62
N PHE A 80 10.87 -8.68 -1.99
CA PHE A 80 11.13 -9.98 -1.40
C PHE A 80 12.61 -10.05 -1.00
N ASP A 81 12.87 -10.51 0.20
CA ASP A 81 14.22 -10.72 0.72
C ASP A 81 14.23 -11.94 1.63
N GLY A 82 15.38 -12.62 1.74
CA GLY A 82 15.49 -13.72 2.65
C GLY A 82 16.77 -14.53 2.52
N ILE A 83 17.01 -15.29 3.58
CA ILE A 83 18.10 -16.25 3.69
C ILE A 83 17.52 -17.54 4.24
N ILE A 84 17.83 -18.67 3.60
CA ILE A 84 17.44 -20.00 4.06
C ILE A 84 18.72 -20.81 4.32
N GLY A 85 18.78 -21.43 5.48
CA GLY A 85 19.82 -22.34 5.89
C GLY A 85 19.27 -23.72 6.23
N LEU A 86 20.14 -24.73 6.18
CA LEU A 86 19.86 -26.08 6.63
C LEU A 86 20.70 -26.35 7.88
N GLN A 87 20.07 -26.75 8.96
CA GLN A 87 20.73 -27.08 10.23
C GLN A 87 20.51 -28.55 10.55
N PRO A 88 21.58 -29.39 10.59
CA PRO A 88 21.48 -30.74 11.08
C PRO A 88 21.10 -30.76 12.56
N SER A 89 20.20 -31.63 12.92
CA SER A 89 19.80 -31.89 14.31
C SER A 89 20.49 -33.12 14.87
N THR A 90 20.59 -33.20 16.19
CA THR A 90 21.26 -34.31 16.87
C THR A 90 20.57 -35.67 16.71
N ASP A 91 19.30 -35.67 16.33
CA ASP A 91 18.50 -36.87 16.03
C ASP A 91 18.65 -37.36 14.56
N GLY A 92 19.55 -36.75 13.79
CA GLY A 92 19.79 -37.09 12.38
C GLY A 92 18.81 -36.42 11.42
N SER A 93 17.84 -35.64 11.89
CA SER A 93 16.97 -34.84 11.05
C SER A 93 17.65 -33.56 10.58
N THR A 94 17.14 -32.96 9.51
CA THR A 94 17.59 -31.63 9.03
C THR A 94 16.45 -30.64 9.15
N SER A 95 16.71 -29.54 9.84
CA SER A 95 15.77 -28.45 10.01
C SER A 95 16.09 -27.31 9.05
N VAL A 96 15.05 -26.75 8.45
CA VAL A 96 15.16 -25.51 7.69
C VAL A 96 15.13 -24.34 8.68
N THR A 97 16.12 -23.45 8.59
CA THR A 97 16.22 -22.20 9.37
C THR A 97 16.32 -21.03 8.42
N GLY A 98 16.04 -19.82 8.88
CA GLY A 98 16.20 -18.64 8.04
C GLY A 98 15.28 -17.49 8.38
N LEU A 99 15.33 -16.51 7.51
CA LEU A 99 14.53 -15.29 7.51
C LEU A 99 13.94 -15.12 6.12
N LEU A 100 12.65 -14.84 6.03
CA LEU A 100 11.97 -14.45 4.80
C LEU A 100 11.14 -13.21 5.06
N SER A 101 11.24 -12.23 4.19
CA SER A 101 10.44 -11.00 4.22
C SER A 101 9.82 -10.77 2.84
N LEU A 102 8.51 -10.61 2.83
CA LEU A 102 7.73 -10.30 1.63
C LEU A 102 6.87 -9.08 1.91
N ASP A 103 7.13 -8.00 1.18
CA ASP A 103 6.30 -6.80 1.18
C ASP A 103 5.63 -6.66 -0.19
N LEU A 104 4.33 -6.71 -0.20
CA LEU A 104 3.52 -6.52 -1.39
C LEU A 104 2.68 -5.26 -1.24
N THR A 105 2.70 -4.40 -2.25
CA THR A 105 1.98 -3.13 -2.21
C THR A 105 1.15 -2.92 -3.46
N ASN A 106 -0.09 -2.46 -3.26
CA ASN A 106 -1.00 -2.04 -4.32
C ASN A 106 -1.23 -3.09 -5.41
N ILE A 107 -1.36 -4.38 -5.03
CA ILE A 107 -1.57 -5.49 -5.97
C ILE A 107 -2.94 -5.39 -6.60
N LEU A 108 -3.97 -5.02 -5.80
CA LEU A 108 -5.35 -4.87 -6.23
C LEU A 108 -5.69 -3.44 -6.70
N ASN A 109 -4.70 -2.55 -6.80
CA ASN A 109 -4.86 -1.13 -7.18
C ASN A 109 -5.73 -0.29 -6.22
N ARG A 110 -5.86 -0.71 -4.97
CA ARG A 110 -6.65 -0.05 -3.92
C ARG A 110 -5.80 0.56 -2.81
N ALA A 111 -4.50 0.72 -3.08
CA ALA A 111 -3.51 1.24 -2.14
C ALA A 111 -3.32 0.33 -0.90
N GLU A 112 -3.59 -0.96 -1.02
CA GLU A 112 -3.39 -1.94 0.03
C GLU A 112 -1.91 -2.33 0.17
N SER A 113 -1.55 -2.84 1.34
CA SER A 113 -0.24 -3.43 1.61
C SER A 113 -0.39 -4.74 2.38
N LEU A 114 0.47 -5.69 2.06
CA LEU A 114 0.64 -6.96 2.74
C LEU A 114 2.12 -7.12 3.07
N SER A 115 2.45 -7.31 4.34
CA SER A 115 3.79 -7.70 4.77
C SER A 115 3.74 -9.06 5.44
N LEU A 116 4.65 -9.94 5.06
CA LEU A 116 4.83 -11.26 5.64
C LEU A 116 6.29 -11.39 6.05
N ASN A 117 6.52 -11.69 7.33
CA ASN A 117 7.86 -11.92 7.87
C ASN A 117 7.88 -13.28 8.54
N TRP A 118 8.73 -14.15 8.07
CA TRP A 118 8.98 -15.46 8.66
C TRP A 118 10.42 -15.52 9.18
N GLU A 119 10.55 -16.01 10.39
CA GLU A 119 11.80 -16.15 11.09
C GLU A 119 11.85 -17.51 11.78
N ARG A 120 12.92 -18.27 11.55
CA ARG A 120 13.24 -19.49 12.23
C ARG A 120 14.76 -19.60 12.38
N LEU A 121 15.29 -19.04 13.45
CA LEU A 121 16.75 -19.06 13.72
C LEU A 121 17.20 -20.35 14.39
N ARG A 122 16.28 -21.06 15.04
CA ARG A 122 16.50 -22.37 15.69
C ARG A 122 15.30 -23.27 15.40
N PRO A 123 15.51 -24.61 15.37
CA PRO A 123 14.43 -25.55 15.09
C PRO A 123 13.18 -25.37 15.97
N GLU A 124 13.38 -25.00 17.24
CA GLU A 124 12.31 -24.85 18.24
C GLU A 124 11.61 -23.50 18.17
N ASN A 125 12.28 -22.47 17.64
CA ASN A 125 11.80 -21.10 17.67
C ASN A 125 11.41 -20.65 16.25
N GLN A 126 10.13 -20.41 16.06
CA GLN A 126 9.58 -19.92 14.80
C GLN A 126 8.64 -18.75 15.05
N ARG A 127 8.74 -17.73 14.21
CA ARG A 127 7.82 -16.60 14.18
C ARG A 127 7.33 -16.38 12.75
N LEU A 128 6.03 -16.21 12.59
CA LEU A 128 5.40 -15.76 11.37
C LEU A 128 4.54 -14.54 11.71
N ALA A 129 4.88 -13.39 11.17
CA ALA A 129 4.12 -12.17 11.32
C ALA A 129 3.50 -11.78 9.98
N VAL A 130 2.21 -11.45 9.99
CA VAL A 130 1.47 -11.00 8.82
C VAL A 130 0.81 -9.68 9.17
N ASN A 131 1.07 -8.65 8.37
CA ASN A 131 0.41 -7.36 8.44
C ASN A 131 -0.34 -7.12 7.12
N ILE A 132 -1.61 -6.78 7.23
CA ILE A 132 -2.46 -6.42 6.09
C ILE A 132 -3.05 -5.04 6.39
N LYS A 133 -2.86 -4.10 5.46
CA LYS A 133 -3.46 -2.78 5.54
C LYS A 133 -4.24 -2.49 4.27
N THR A 134 -5.50 -2.15 4.44
CA THR A 134 -6.40 -1.80 3.34
C THR A 134 -7.03 -0.44 3.63
N PRO A 135 -6.51 0.65 3.05
CA PRO A 135 -7.16 1.95 3.11
C PRO A 135 -8.38 1.95 2.19
N TYR A 136 -9.31 2.87 2.43
CA TYR A 136 -10.48 3.11 1.57
C TYR A 136 -11.40 1.90 1.41
N LEU A 137 -11.61 1.14 2.48
CA LEU A 137 -12.51 -0.01 2.49
C LEU A 137 -13.93 0.40 2.05
N PHE A 138 -14.56 -0.44 1.23
CA PHE A 138 -15.90 -0.19 0.65
C PHE A 138 -16.05 1.18 -0.02
N ASN A 139 -14.98 1.70 -0.62
CA ASN A 139 -15.00 3.04 -1.21
C ASN A 139 -15.28 4.19 -0.22
N THR A 140 -15.03 3.98 1.07
CA THR A 140 -15.09 5.02 2.12
C THR A 140 -13.70 5.55 2.45
N PHE A 141 -13.57 6.44 3.43
CA PHE A 141 -12.28 6.83 4.03
C PHE A 141 -11.87 5.90 5.18
N LEU A 142 -12.61 4.83 5.40
CA LEU A 142 -12.29 3.84 6.42
C LEU A 142 -11.09 3.01 6.00
N SER A 143 -10.13 2.85 6.90
CA SER A 143 -8.99 1.93 6.73
C SER A 143 -9.09 0.79 7.73
N ILE A 144 -8.64 -0.39 7.33
CA ILE A 144 -8.47 -1.54 8.23
C ILE A 144 -7.01 -1.94 8.19
N GLU A 145 -6.47 -2.17 9.37
CA GLU A 145 -5.15 -2.76 9.56
C GLU A 145 -5.29 -4.00 10.45
N LEU A 146 -4.79 -5.13 9.96
CA LEU A 146 -4.79 -6.40 10.65
C LEU A 146 -3.35 -6.85 10.85
N ASN A 147 -2.95 -7.01 12.10
CA ASN A 147 -1.66 -7.54 12.50
C ASN A 147 -1.86 -8.89 13.16
N THR A 148 -1.19 -9.91 12.67
CA THR A 148 -1.23 -11.26 13.24
C THR A 148 0.18 -11.79 13.40
N ALA A 149 0.50 -12.35 14.56
CA ALA A 149 1.76 -13.03 14.76
C ALA A 149 1.53 -14.44 15.34
N PHE A 150 2.08 -15.41 14.66
CA PHE A 150 2.21 -16.78 15.17
C PHE A 150 3.64 -16.95 15.69
N ILE A 151 3.76 -17.32 16.98
CA ILE A 151 5.04 -17.53 17.62
C ILE A 151 5.02 -18.94 18.22
N ARG A 152 5.96 -19.76 17.76
CA ARG A 152 6.30 -21.04 18.39
C ARG A 152 7.62 -20.85 19.11
N GLN A 153 7.62 -21.08 20.42
CA GLN A 153 8.79 -20.94 21.25
C GLN A 153 8.88 -22.18 22.12
N ASP A 154 9.92 -22.99 21.87
CA ASP A 154 10.03 -24.33 22.44
C ASP A 154 8.83 -25.24 22.09
N SER A 155 8.87 -26.51 22.38
CA SER A 155 7.82 -27.46 22.03
C SER A 155 6.47 -27.22 22.72
N THR A 156 6.37 -26.24 23.63
CA THR A 156 5.26 -26.09 24.56
C THR A 156 4.45 -24.79 24.45
N ILE A 157 4.89 -23.75 23.74
CA ILE A 157 4.18 -22.45 23.74
C ILE A 157 3.93 -21.96 22.32
N ASN A 158 2.66 -22.01 21.90
CA ASN A 158 2.18 -21.29 20.71
C ASN A 158 1.42 -20.05 21.17
N ARG A 159 1.83 -18.88 20.70
CA ARG A 159 1.12 -17.62 20.91
C ARG A 159 0.60 -17.09 19.58
N ILE A 160 -0.67 -16.78 19.54
CA ILE A 160 -1.29 -16.05 18.44
C ILE A 160 -1.70 -14.69 19.00
N SER A 161 -1.21 -13.61 18.40
CA SER A 161 -1.67 -12.25 18.67
C SER A 161 -2.38 -11.70 17.45
N LEU A 162 -3.48 -11.01 17.65
CA LEU A 162 -4.29 -10.40 16.63
C LEU A 162 -4.62 -8.98 17.06
N ASP A 163 -4.05 -8.02 16.35
CA ASP A 163 -4.27 -6.60 16.58
C ASP A 163 -5.07 -6.04 15.39
N TYR A 164 -6.07 -5.25 15.69
CA TYR A 164 -6.88 -4.55 14.67
C TYR A 164 -6.92 -3.06 14.98
N GLY A 165 -6.86 -2.25 13.94
CA GLY A 165 -6.95 -0.80 14.02
C GLY A 165 -7.91 -0.27 12.94
N ALA A 166 -8.63 0.81 13.24
CA ALA A 166 -9.50 1.52 12.31
C ALA A 166 -9.02 2.95 12.09
#